data_820205bed39059f43299533dc965ef8d
#
_entry.id   820205bed39059f43299533dc965ef8d
#
_cell.length_a   1.000
_cell.length_b   1.000
_cell.length_c   1.000
_cell.angle_alpha   90.00
_cell.angle_beta   90.00
_cell.angle_gamma   90.00
#
_symmetry.space_group_name_H-M   'P 1'
#
loop_
_entity.id
_entity.type
_entity.pdbx_description
1 polymer ?
#
loop_
_entity_poly.entity_id
_entity_poly.type
_entity_poly.pdbx_seq_one_letter_code
_entity_poly.pdbx_strand_id
1 'polypeptide(L)'
;MVPREPADRPERPDTDAFVACLEGLPNPVERYRAAREAIEAHQEAVQRLSAIRASALADAATEDSVAELARTLGVSRQRAYQLIREAKDREEAPDAEKRGRARKGKRQ
;
A
#
# COMPACT_ATOMS: atom_id res chain seq x y z
N MET A 1 30.82 -8.10 -3.57
CA MET A 1 29.85 -7.35 -4.35
C MET A 1 28.88 -6.62 -3.47
N VAL A 2 28.77 -5.37 -3.70
CA VAL A 2 27.93 -4.54 -2.85
C VAL A 2 26.48 -4.71 -3.22
N PRO A 3 25.63 -4.94 -2.26
CA PRO A 3 24.19 -4.98 -2.55
C PRO A 3 23.70 -3.62 -3.00
N ARG A 4 22.89 -3.65 -3.99
CA ARG A 4 22.40 -2.42 -4.54
C ARG A 4 21.02 -2.04 -4.07
N GLU A 5 20.32 -2.98 -3.48
CA GLU A 5 18.98 -2.69 -3.00
C GLU A 5 18.95 -1.51 -2.05
N PRO A 6 19.84 -1.44 -1.05
CA PRO A 6 19.76 -0.29 -0.14
C PRO A 6 19.95 1.03 -0.86
N ALA A 7 20.81 1.05 -1.88
CA ALA A 7 21.05 2.28 -2.62
C ALA A 7 19.89 2.64 -3.52
N ASP A 8 19.13 1.63 -3.97
CA ASP A 8 18.04 1.87 -4.89
C ASP A 8 16.73 2.16 -4.19
N ARG A 9 16.67 1.94 -2.90
CA ARG A 9 15.45 2.12 -2.16
C ARG A 9 15.35 3.51 -1.58
N PRO A 10 14.19 4.12 -1.67
CA PRO A 10 13.99 5.37 -0.93
C PRO A 10 13.95 5.08 0.56
N GLU A 11 14.37 6.07 1.32
CA GLU A 11 14.34 5.94 2.76
C GLU A 11 12.93 6.02 3.29
N ARG A 12 12.70 5.25 4.35
CA ARG A 12 11.40 5.33 5.01
C ARG A 12 11.30 6.64 5.78
N PRO A 13 10.12 7.23 5.78
CA PRO A 13 9.93 8.44 6.59
C PRO A 13 10.06 8.13 8.07
N ASP A 14 10.46 9.13 8.82
CA ASP A 14 10.60 8.99 10.26
C ASP A 14 9.24 9.23 10.91
N THR A 15 8.45 8.18 10.99
CA THR A 15 7.11 8.26 11.52
C THR A 15 7.10 8.59 12.99
N ASP A 16 8.06 8.07 13.75
CA ASP A 16 8.11 8.32 15.18
C ASP A 16 8.34 9.78 15.47
N ALA A 17 9.24 10.42 14.74
CA ALA A 17 9.50 11.85 14.93
C ALA A 17 8.27 12.65 14.58
N PHE A 18 7.58 12.29 13.51
CA PHE A 18 6.38 12.99 13.11
C PHE A 18 5.29 12.90 14.17
N VAL A 19 5.08 11.69 14.69
CA VAL A 19 4.07 11.48 15.73
C VAL A 19 4.41 12.26 16.97
N ALA A 20 5.68 12.23 17.38
CA ALA A 20 6.09 12.96 18.55
C ALA A 20 5.83 14.47 18.39
N CYS A 21 6.04 14.95 17.18
CA CYS A 21 5.78 16.37 16.89
C CYS A 21 4.32 16.70 17.10
N LEU A 22 3.43 15.84 16.64
CA LEU A 22 2.00 16.06 16.83
C LEU A 22 1.60 15.97 18.30
N GLU A 23 2.20 15.03 19.01
CA GLU A 23 1.91 14.87 20.42
C GLU A 23 2.28 16.12 21.22
N GLY A 24 3.26 16.87 20.71
CA GLY A 24 3.73 18.06 21.39
C GLY A 24 2.94 19.31 21.11
N LEU A 25 1.94 19.25 20.25
CA LEU A 25 1.14 20.45 19.96
C LEU A 25 0.36 20.83 21.20
N PRO A 26 0.51 22.08 21.64
CA PRO A 26 -0.11 22.48 22.92
C PRO A 26 -1.62 22.67 22.85
N ASN A 27 -2.15 23.04 21.71
CA ASN A 27 -3.57 23.27 21.57
C ASN A 27 -4.30 21.98 21.26
N PRO A 28 -5.24 21.53 22.09
CA PRO A 28 -5.88 20.23 21.83
C PRO A 28 -6.71 20.18 20.56
N VAL A 29 -7.30 21.31 20.15
CA VAL A 29 -8.06 21.31 18.92
C VAL A 29 -7.12 21.15 17.72
N GLU A 30 -6.01 21.83 17.74
CA GLU A 30 -5.01 21.69 16.69
C GLU A 30 -4.43 20.29 16.67
N ARG A 31 -4.21 19.73 17.87
CA ARG A 31 -3.70 18.38 17.98
C ARG A 31 -4.67 17.40 17.35
N TYR A 32 -5.96 17.58 17.59
CA TYR A 32 -6.97 16.73 17.00
C TYR A 32 -6.98 16.83 15.48
N ARG A 33 -6.97 18.06 15.00
CA ARG A 33 -7.01 18.28 13.54
C ARG A 33 -5.79 17.69 12.84
N ALA A 34 -4.63 17.95 13.43
CA ALA A 34 -3.40 17.42 12.82
C ALA A 34 -3.38 15.92 12.83
N ALA A 35 -3.85 15.33 13.92
CA ALA A 35 -3.89 13.87 14.00
C ALA A 35 -4.86 13.29 12.96
N ARG A 36 -6.02 13.93 12.81
CA ARG A 36 -6.99 13.43 11.85
C ARG A 36 -6.47 13.52 10.43
N GLU A 37 -5.85 14.65 10.09
CA GLU A 37 -5.28 14.79 8.76
C GLU A 37 -4.17 13.80 8.51
N ALA A 38 -3.35 13.55 9.54
CA ALA A 38 -2.28 12.58 9.40
C ALA A 38 -2.83 11.17 9.20
N ILE A 39 -3.88 10.84 9.92
CA ILE A 39 -4.50 9.52 9.76
C ILE A 39 -4.99 9.34 8.34
N GLU A 40 -5.69 10.34 7.81
CA GLU A 40 -6.21 10.24 6.45
C GLU A 40 -5.09 10.10 5.43
N ALA A 41 -4.04 10.88 5.61
CA ALA A 41 -2.92 10.81 4.68
C ALA A 41 -2.21 9.47 4.75
N HIS A 42 -2.07 8.92 5.95
CA HIS A 42 -1.41 7.63 6.09
C HIS A 42 -2.27 6.50 5.57
N GLN A 43 -3.58 6.60 5.74
CA GLN A 43 -4.47 5.58 5.18
C GLN A 43 -4.38 5.55 3.67
N GLU A 44 -4.32 6.72 3.06
CA GLU A 44 -4.16 6.79 1.62
C GLU A 44 -2.82 6.21 1.20
N ALA A 45 -1.77 6.53 1.96
CA ALA A 45 -0.45 5.99 1.65
C ALA A 45 -0.43 4.47 1.77
N VAL A 46 -1.11 3.94 2.77
CA VAL A 46 -1.17 2.49 2.94
C VAL A 46 -1.84 1.83 1.74
N GLN A 47 -2.91 2.45 1.23
CA GLN A 47 -3.57 1.88 0.06
C GLN A 47 -2.66 1.89 -1.16
N ARG A 48 -1.92 2.96 -1.34
CA ARG A 48 -1.01 3.04 -2.47
C ARG A 48 0.14 2.05 -2.32
N LEU A 49 0.64 1.89 -1.10
CA LEU A 49 1.68 0.91 -0.85
C LEU A 49 1.19 -0.50 -1.08
N SER A 50 -0.05 -0.77 -0.70
CA SER A 50 -0.63 -2.09 -0.94
C SER A 50 -0.73 -2.38 -2.43
N ALA A 51 -1.08 -1.37 -3.21
CA ALA A 51 -1.16 -1.53 -4.65
C ALA A 51 0.22 -1.83 -5.23
N ILE A 52 1.24 -1.14 -4.74
CA ILE A 52 2.60 -1.39 -5.19
C ILE A 52 3.01 -2.82 -4.86
N ARG A 53 2.69 -3.25 -3.64
CA ARG A 53 3.06 -4.60 -3.21
C ARG A 53 2.42 -5.65 -4.10
N ALA A 54 1.15 -5.50 -4.38
CA ALA A 54 0.44 -6.48 -5.21
C ALA A 54 0.95 -6.45 -6.65
N SER A 55 1.17 -5.26 -7.17
CA SER A 55 1.64 -5.11 -8.54
C SER A 55 3.04 -5.70 -8.71
N ALA A 56 3.90 -5.46 -7.73
CA ALA A 56 5.26 -5.98 -7.79
C ALA A 56 5.26 -7.50 -7.77
N LEU A 57 4.40 -8.08 -6.95
CA LEU A 57 4.31 -9.54 -6.89
C LEU A 57 3.80 -10.11 -8.21
N ALA A 58 2.81 -9.45 -8.81
CA ALA A 58 2.30 -9.90 -10.09
C ALA A 58 3.37 -9.83 -11.17
N ASP A 59 4.17 -8.77 -11.15
CA ASP A 59 5.27 -8.65 -12.11
C ASP A 59 6.29 -9.75 -11.93
N ALA A 60 6.64 -10.02 -10.68
CA ALA A 60 7.62 -11.07 -10.39
C ALA A 60 7.08 -12.44 -10.78
N ALA A 61 5.79 -12.64 -10.66
CA ALA A 61 5.19 -13.95 -10.96
C ALA A 61 5.23 -14.28 -12.43
N THR A 62 5.45 -13.30 -13.29
CA THR A 62 5.58 -13.62 -14.71
C THR A 62 6.88 -14.35 -15.00
N GLU A 63 7.86 -14.27 -14.11
CA GLU A 63 9.16 -14.87 -14.35
C GLU A 63 9.41 -16.08 -13.46
N ASP A 64 8.83 -16.09 -12.27
CA ASP A 64 9.04 -17.16 -11.33
C ASP A 64 7.72 -17.80 -10.94
N SER A 65 7.81 -19.01 -10.42
CA SER A 65 6.60 -19.67 -9.97
C SER A 65 6.10 -18.96 -8.71
N VAL A 66 4.78 -18.95 -8.57
CA VAL A 66 4.16 -18.31 -7.41
C VAL A 66 4.56 -19.03 -6.13
N ALA A 67 4.70 -20.35 -6.19
CA ALA A 67 5.10 -21.09 -5.00
C ALA A 67 6.48 -20.66 -4.51
N GLU A 68 7.40 -20.46 -5.42
CA GLU A 68 8.74 -20.05 -5.05
C GLU A 68 8.75 -18.64 -4.52
N LEU A 69 8.01 -17.76 -5.15
CA LEU A 69 7.92 -16.39 -4.67
C LEU A 69 7.32 -16.33 -3.28
N ALA A 70 6.28 -17.11 -3.04
CA ALA A 70 5.65 -17.12 -1.73
C ALA A 70 6.64 -17.54 -0.67
N ARG A 71 7.45 -18.55 -0.98
CA ARG A 71 8.45 -19.02 -0.03
C ARG A 71 9.51 -17.96 0.21
N THR A 72 9.97 -17.33 -0.85
CA THR A 72 10.99 -16.29 -0.74
C THR A 72 10.50 -15.11 0.09
N LEU A 73 9.24 -14.74 -0.09
CA LEU A 73 8.69 -13.57 0.57
C LEU A 73 8.10 -13.87 1.94
N GLY A 74 8.01 -15.15 2.29
CA GLY A 74 7.48 -15.51 3.60
C GLY A 74 6.00 -15.37 3.72
N VAL A 75 5.26 -15.51 2.63
CA VAL A 75 3.81 -15.47 2.65
C VAL A 75 3.27 -16.81 2.18
N SER A 76 2.00 -17.07 2.47
CA SER A 76 1.39 -18.30 2.00
C SER A 76 1.15 -18.21 0.50
N ARG A 77 1.10 -19.39 -0.13
CA ARG A 77 0.82 -19.46 -1.55
C ARG A 77 -0.54 -18.84 -1.87
N GLN A 78 -1.50 -19.12 -1.00
CA GLN A 78 -2.85 -18.59 -1.17
C GLN A 78 -2.84 -17.06 -1.13
N ARG A 79 -2.10 -16.50 -0.19
CA ARG A 79 -1.98 -15.06 -0.09
C ARG A 79 -1.32 -14.46 -1.32
N ALA A 80 -0.30 -15.13 -1.82
CA ALA A 80 0.37 -14.66 -3.03
C ALA A 80 -0.57 -14.64 -4.22
N TYR A 81 -1.36 -15.70 -4.40
CA TYR A 81 -2.33 -15.72 -5.49
C TYR A 81 -3.37 -14.63 -5.34
N GLN A 82 -3.79 -14.39 -4.11
CA GLN A 82 -4.78 -13.34 -3.86
C GLN A 82 -4.25 -11.98 -4.26
N LEU A 83 -3.02 -11.67 -3.87
CA LEU A 83 -2.41 -10.38 -4.21
C LEU A 83 -2.25 -10.20 -5.71
N ILE A 84 -1.87 -11.27 -6.39
CA ILE A 84 -1.71 -11.21 -7.84
C ILE A 84 -3.05 -10.94 -8.50
N ARG A 85 -4.09 -11.60 -8.01
CA ARG A 85 -5.42 -11.40 -8.58
C ARG A 85 -5.89 -9.97 -8.36
N GLU A 86 -5.64 -9.42 -7.18
CA GLU A 86 -6.01 -8.04 -6.91
C GLU A 86 -5.32 -7.08 -7.86
N ALA A 87 -4.04 -7.32 -8.11
CA ALA A 87 -3.29 -6.45 -9.01
C ALA A 87 -3.84 -6.53 -10.42
N LYS A 88 -4.17 -7.73 -10.88
CA LYS A 88 -4.69 -7.90 -12.23
C LYS A 88 -6.06 -7.26 -12.38
N ASP A 89 -6.91 -7.42 -11.38
CA ASP A 89 -8.22 -6.81 -11.42
C ASP A 89 -8.10 -5.30 -11.52
N ARG A 90 -7.19 -4.74 -10.75
CA ARG A 90 -7.00 -3.29 -10.76
C ARG A 90 -6.50 -2.81 -12.10
N GLU A 91 -5.59 -3.58 -12.68
CA GLU A 91 -5.00 -3.21 -13.97
C GLU A 91 -6.01 -3.28 -15.09
N GLU A 92 -6.83 -4.31 -15.05
CA GLU A 92 -7.73 -4.58 -16.18
C GLU A 92 -8.95 -3.70 -16.20
N ALA A 93 -9.26 -3.08 -15.07
CA ALA A 93 -10.52 -2.36 -14.99
C ALA A 93 -10.38 -1.01 -14.30
N PRO A 94 -9.45 -0.16 -14.72
CA PRO A 94 -9.38 1.17 -14.12
C PRO A 94 -10.66 1.95 -14.35
N ASP A 95 -11.21 1.89 -15.54
CA ASP A 95 -12.47 2.60 -15.83
C ASP A 95 -13.65 1.91 -15.19
N ALA A 96 -13.64 0.59 -15.21
CA ALA A 96 -14.70 -0.17 -14.56
C ALA A 96 -14.72 0.10 -13.08
N GLU A 97 -13.56 0.31 -12.50
CA GLU A 97 -13.48 0.64 -11.09
C GLU A 97 -14.18 1.95 -10.79
N LYS A 98 -13.94 2.94 -11.61
CA LYS A 98 -14.63 4.21 -11.44
C LYS A 98 -16.12 4.05 -11.59
N ARG A 99 -16.52 3.31 -12.60
CA ARG A 99 -17.94 3.08 -12.80
C ARG A 99 -18.52 2.27 -11.65
N GLY A 100 -17.74 1.37 -11.12
CA GLY A 100 -18.18 0.59 -9.98
C GLY A 100 -18.48 1.44 -8.78
N ARG A 101 -17.65 2.44 -8.54
CA ARG A 101 -17.88 3.35 -7.43
C ARG A 101 -19.13 4.14 -7.66
N ALA A 102 -19.35 4.59 -8.87
CA ALA A 102 -20.56 5.32 -9.19
C ALA A 102 -21.80 4.45 -8.99
N ARG A 103 -21.71 3.18 -9.39
CA ARG A 103 -22.83 2.27 -9.20
C ARG A 103 -23.13 2.05 -7.74
N LYS A 104 -22.10 1.94 -6.94
CA LYS A 104 -22.30 1.78 -5.51
C LYS A 104 -23.07 2.96 -4.95
N GLY A 105 -22.69 4.15 -5.35
CA GLY A 105 -23.43 5.33 -4.93
C GLY A 105 -24.87 5.27 -5.33
N LYS A 106 -25.13 4.80 -6.53
CA LYS A 106 -26.49 4.71 -6.99
C LYS A 106 -27.32 3.73 -6.20
N ARG A 107 -26.72 2.63 -5.81
CA ARG A 107 -27.46 1.63 -5.07
C ARG A 107 -27.85 2.08 -3.69
N GLN A 108 -27.19 3.08 -3.18
CA GLN A 108 -27.60 3.64 -1.92
C GLN A 108 -28.84 4.48 -2.08
#